data_ebd2d4c418451f9d2fe19398049f0b9b
#
_entry.id   ebd2d4c418451f9d2fe19398049f0b9b
#
_cell.length_a   1.000
_cell.length_b   1.000
_cell.length_c   1.000
_cell.angle_alpha   90.00
_cell.angle_beta   90.00
_cell.angle_gamma   90.00
#
_symmetry.space_group_name_H-M   'P 1'
#
loop_
_entity.id
_entity.type
_entity.pdbx_description
1 polymer ?
#
loop_
_entity_poly.entity_id
_entity_poly.type
_entity_poly.pdbx_seq_one_letter_code
_entity_poly.pdbx_strand_id
1 'polypeptide(L)'
;MRKIFNKIFRYRLVSIYFILSQLVILTAIFGVLNTINKAYAKENDRLKALAKNRIELNIDTFSKKDILSYAAVNVDVGNVLAQGRMSVEVAQIGSTNRCEVLLAVNESTPYPMIRGHIPDKETDNGRNCVALGRDKYRYVYNRDGKDYITLGQEEYEVVGVIGSPVSDYWDYKIVLNIDCMSDSLK
;
A
#
# COMPACT_ATOMS: atom_id res chain seq x y z
N MET A 1 19.32 -65.63 -6.50
CA MET A 1 19.13 -64.52 -5.55
C MET A 1 19.38 -63.14 -6.12
N ARG A 2 20.45 -62.87 -6.84
CA ARG A 2 20.81 -61.54 -7.41
C ARG A 2 19.70 -60.89 -8.32
N LYS A 3 19.00 -61.71 -9.14
CA LYS A 3 17.91 -61.23 -10.02
C LYS A 3 16.64 -60.77 -9.26
N ILE A 4 16.32 -61.40 -8.16
CA ILE A 4 15.14 -61.02 -7.32
C ILE A 4 15.43 -59.73 -6.55
N PHE A 5 16.62 -59.57 -6.03
CA PHE A 5 17.05 -58.36 -5.34
C PHE A 5 17.04 -57.11 -6.24
N ASN A 6 17.54 -57.25 -7.49
CA ASN A 6 17.52 -56.18 -8.47
C ASN A 6 16.08 -55.78 -8.88
N LYS A 7 15.16 -56.76 -8.91
CA LYS A 7 13.76 -56.48 -9.23
C LYS A 7 13.06 -55.71 -8.13
N ILE A 8 13.27 -56.12 -6.86
CA ILE A 8 12.72 -55.41 -5.68
C ILE A 8 13.32 -54.01 -5.56
N PHE A 9 14.60 -53.82 -5.80
CA PHE A 9 15.25 -52.51 -5.74
C PHE A 9 14.74 -51.58 -6.84
N ARG A 10 14.51 -52.11 -8.03
CA ARG A 10 13.94 -51.35 -9.16
C ARG A 10 12.52 -50.86 -8.90
N TYR A 11 11.68 -51.68 -8.27
CA TYR A 11 10.35 -51.26 -7.87
C TYR A 11 10.37 -50.18 -6.80
N ARG A 12 11.25 -50.24 -5.81
CA ARG A 12 11.43 -49.21 -4.80
C ARG A 12 11.89 -47.89 -5.42
N LEU A 13 12.84 -47.88 -6.31
CA LEU A 13 13.30 -46.69 -7.00
C LEU A 13 12.20 -46.05 -7.86
N VAL A 14 11.40 -46.84 -8.57
CA VAL A 14 10.27 -46.34 -9.35
C VAL A 14 9.22 -45.71 -8.45
N SER A 15 8.92 -46.35 -7.30
CA SER A 15 7.98 -45.80 -6.32
C SER A 15 8.47 -44.46 -5.69
N ILE A 16 9.76 -44.38 -5.38
CA ILE A 16 10.35 -43.12 -4.85
C ILE A 16 10.31 -42.05 -5.93
N TYR A 17 10.64 -42.35 -7.16
CA TYR A 17 10.56 -41.39 -8.25
C TYR A 17 9.14 -40.88 -8.47
N PHE A 18 8.17 -41.79 -8.40
CA PHE A 18 6.75 -41.45 -8.54
C PHE A 18 6.28 -40.50 -7.41
N ILE A 19 6.65 -40.80 -6.15
CA ILE A 19 6.31 -39.94 -5.00
C ILE A 19 6.97 -38.57 -5.13
N LEU A 20 8.25 -38.51 -5.53
CA LEU A 20 8.96 -37.26 -5.72
C LEU A 20 8.31 -36.41 -6.83
N SER A 21 7.93 -37.03 -7.95
CA SER A 21 7.25 -36.32 -9.04
C SER A 21 5.91 -35.76 -8.63
N GLN A 22 5.12 -36.50 -7.84
CA GLN A 22 3.85 -36.02 -7.28
C GLN A 22 4.07 -34.84 -6.32
N LEU A 23 5.11 -34.89 -5.49
CA LEU A 23 5.44 -33.82 -4.57
C LEU A 23 5.81 -32.53 -5.31
N VAL A 24 6.59 -32.63 -6.39
CA VAL A 24 6.95 -31.48 -7.24
C VAL A 24 5.70 -30.88 -7.89
N ILE A 25 4.83 -31.71 -8.44
CA ILE A 25 3.57 -31.26 -9.06
C ILE A 25 2.69 -30.54 -8.02
N LEU A 26 2.54 -31.16 -6.85
CA LEU A 26 1.75 -30.57 -5.77
C LEU A 26 2.28 -29.21 -5.33
N THR A 27 3.60 -29.11 -5.16
CA THR A 27 4.26 -27.84 -4.80
C THR A 27 4.04 -26.77 -5.87
N ALA A 28 4.12 -27.14 -7.15
CA ALA A 28 3.85 -26.22 -8.26
C ALA A 28 2.40 -25.73 -8.25
N ILE A 29 1.43 -26.63 -8.03
CA ILE A 29 0.00 -26.28 -7.92
C ILE A 29 -0.23 -25.31 -6.75
N PHE A 30 0.33 -25.58 -5.56
CA PHE A 30 0.21 -24.67 -4.42
C PHE A 30 0.84 -23.31 -4.70
N GLY A 31 1.98 -23.26 -5.39
CA GLY A 31 2.61 -22.01 -5.81
C GLY A 31 1.70 -21.17 -6.70
N VAL A 32 1.08 -21.79 -7.71
CA VAL A 32 0.14 -21.14 -8.63
C VAL A 32 -1.11 -20.65 -7.88
N LEU A 33 -1.71 -21.49 -7.03
CA LEU A 33 -2.89 -21.11 -6.25
C LEU A 33 -2.59 -19.94 -5.31
N ASN A 34 -1.44 -19.93 -4.66
CA ASN A 34 -1.04 -18.82 -3.79
C ASN A 34 -0.87 -17.51 -4.58
N THR A 35 -0.28 -17.58 -5.79
CA THR A 35 -0.14 -16.43 -6.67
C THR A 35 -1.50 -15.88 -7.11
N ILE A 36 -2.43 -16.76 -7.48
CA ILE A 36 -3.80 -16.39 -7.86
C ILE A 36 -4.51 -15.74 -6.68
N ASN A 37 -4.45 -16.33 -5.49
CA ASN A 37 -5.08 -15.77 -4.30
C ASN A 37 -4.54 -14.38 -3.94
N LYS A 38 -3.23 -14.16 -4.05
CA LYS A 38 -2.63 -12.83 -3.86
C LYS A 38 -3.12 -11.82 -4.90
N ALA A 39 -3.24 -12.23 -6.16
CA ALA A 39 -3.75 -11.36 -7.22
C ALA A 39 -5.21 -10.98 -6.98
N TYR A 40 -6.07 -11.92 -6.58
CA TYR A 40 -7.46 -11.64 -6.20
C TYR A 40 -7.56 -10.73 -4.97
N ALA A 41 -6.75 -10.97 -3.94
CA ALA A 41 -6.74 -10.13 -2.74
C ALA A 41 -6.35 -8.68 -3.09
N LYS A 42 -5.32 -8.51 -3.91
CA LYS A 42 -4.85 -7.20 -4.38
C LYS A 42 -5.94 -6.45 -5.17
N GLU A 43 -6.60 -7.13 -6.10
CA GLU A 43 -7.68 -6.53 -6.89
C GLU A 43 -8.90 -6.20 -6.02
N ASN A 44 -9.26 -7.05 -5.08
CA ASN A 44 -10.34 -6.79 -4.14
C ASN A 44 -10.05 -5.59 -3.23
N ASP A 45 -8.82 -5.43 -2.75
CA ASP A 45 -8.41 -4.27 -1.97
C ASP A 45 -8.43 -2.99 -2.83
N ARG A 46 -8.02 -3.09 -4.10
CA ARG A 46 -8.14 -1.99 -5.07
C ARG A 46 -9.60 -1.59 -5.30
N LEU A 47 -10.49 -2.56 -5.48
CA LEU A 47 -11.92 -2.31 -5.70
C LEU A 47 -12.61 -1.75 -4.44
N LYS A 48 -12.18 -2.16 -3.24
CA LYS A 48 -12.67 -1.56 -1.99
C LYS A 48 -12.20 -0.11 -1.82
N ALA A 49 -11.00 0.19 -2.26
CA ALA A 49 -10.47 1.56 -2.28
C ALA A 49 -11.21 2.45 -3.30
N LEU A 50 -11.71 1.86 -4.38
CA LEU A 50 -12.63 2.49 -5.33
C LEU A 50 -14.04 2.35 -4.73
N ALA A 51 -14.44 3.22 -3.82
CA ALA A 51 -15.75 3.17 -3.16
C ALA A 51 -16.90 2.99 -4.17
N LYS A 52 -17.91 2.23 -3.79
CA LYS A 52 -19.02 1.76 -4.65
C LYS A 52 -19.81 2.84 -5.41
N ASN A 53 -19.72 4.09 -5.06
CA ASN A 53 -20.41 5.20 -5.70
C ASN A 53 -19.48 6.40 -5.88
N ARG A 54 -18.24 6.14 -6.30
CA ARG A 54 -17.24 7.18 -6.49
C ARG A 54 -17.34 7.77 -7.89
N ILE A 55 -17.49 9.07 -7.98
CA ILE A 55 -17.24 9.84 -9.19
C ILE A 55 -15.78 10.28 -9.14
N GLU A 56 -14.96 9.85 -10.09
CA GLU A 56 -13.58 10.29 -10.22
C GLU A 56 -13.53 11.43 -11.24
N LEU A 57 -13.22 12.63 -10.76
CA LEU A 57 -12.97 13.80 -11.58
C LEU A 57 -11.46 13.96 -11.76
N ASN A 58 -10.96 13.80 -12.97
CA ASN A 58 -9.60 14.16 -13.32
C ASN A 58 -9.53 15.65 -13.60
N ILE A 59 -8.83 16.41 -12.78
CA ILE A 59 -8.63 17.84 -12.91
C ILE A 59 -7.16 18.08 -13.20
N ASP A 60 -6.83 18.68 -14.34
CA ASP A 60 -5.45 18.89 -14.79
C ASP A 60 -4.73 20.04 -14.09
N THR A 61 -5.47 20.93 -13.45
CA THR A 61 -4.92 22.05 -12.68
C THR A 61 -5.56 22.13 -11.30
N PHE A 62 -4.72 22.14 -10.27
CA PHE A 62 -5.18 22.13 -8.89
C PHE A 62 -4.96 23.46 -8.20
N SER A 63 -6.07 24.07 -7.71
CA SER A 63 -6.00 24.89 -6.53
C SER A 63 -6.89 24.26 -5.46
N LYS A 64 -6.42 24.24 -4.21
CA LYS A 64 -7.23 23.80 -3.05
C LYS A 64 -8.58 24.50 -2.99
N LYS A 65 -8.61 25.78 -3.36
CA LYS A 65 -9.82 26.62 -3.37
C LYS A 65 -10.86 26.09 -4.36
N ASP A 66 -10.44 25.64 -5.54
CA ASP A 66 -11.35 25.13 -6.57
C ASP A 66 -11.96 23.80 -6.15
N ILE A 67 -11.17 22.91 -5.54
CA ILE A 67 -11.65 21.63 -5.03
C ILE A 67 -12.66 21.81 -3.91
N LEU A 68 -12.38 22.71 -2.97
CA LEU A 68 -13.30 23.03 -1.88
C LEU A 68 -14.59 23.67 -2.41
N SER A 69 -14.51 24.49 -3.46
CA SER A 69 -15.71 25.06 -4.10
C SER A 69 -16.54 23.98 -4.81
N TYR A 70 -15.93 23.03 -5.50
CA TYR A 70 -16.63 21.88 -6.09
C TYR A 70 -17.27 20.98 -5.02
N ALA A 71 -16.57 20.71 -3.92
CA ALA A 71 -17.10 19.96 -2.80
C ALA A 71 -18.30 20.69 -2.13
N ALA A 72 -18.26 22.01 -2.03
CA ALA A 72 -19.34 22.81 -1.43
C ALA A 72 -20.61 22.89 -2.30
N VAL A 73 -20.47 22.85 -3.62
CA VAL A 73 -21.61 22.90 -4.56
C VAL A 73 -22.36 21.56 -4.64
N ASN A 74 -21.70 20.44 -4.34
CA ASN A 74 -22.27 19.09 -4.41
C ASN A 74 -22.59 18.54 -3.01
N VAL A 75 -23.30 19.32 -2.18
CA VAL A 75 -23.61 18.98 -0.77
C VAL A 75 -24.43 17.69 -0.59
N ASP A 76 -25.10 17.20 -1.62
CA ASP A 76 -25.84 15.93 -1.60
C ASP A 76 -24.93 14.70 -1.83
N VAL A 77 -23.65 14.88 -2.11
CA VAL A 77 -22.67 13.79 -2.24
C VAL A 77 -22.07 13.55 -0.84
N GLY A 78 -22.55 12.55 -0.14
CA GLY A 78 -22.31 12.31 1.28
C GLY A 78 -20.86 12.28 1.74
N ASN A 79 -19.88 11.85 0.94
CA ASN A 79 -18.47 11.79 1.33
C ASN A 79 -17.59 12.23 0.17
N VAL A 80 -16.86 13.31 0.34
CA VAL A 80 -15.89 13.80 -0.64
C VAL A 80 -14.49 13.45 -0.18
N LEU A 81 -13.81 12.59 -0.94
CA LEU A 81 -12.38 12.38 -0.86
C LEU A 81 -11.74 13.02 -2.08
N ALA A 82 -11.21 14.23 -1.94
CA ALA A 82 -10.38 14.83 -2.98
C ALA A 82 -8.93 14.36 -2.80
N GLN A 83 -8.37 13.74 -3.84
CA GLN A 83 -7.05 13.13 -3.79
C GLN A 83 -6.23 13.54 -5.01
N GLY A 84 -5.05 14.08 -4.78
CA GLY A 84 -4.04 14.35 -5.80
C GLY A 84 -2.93 13.29 -5.80
N ARG A 85 -2.04 13.42 -6.78
CA ARG A 85 -0.83 12.60 -6.86
C ARG A 85 0.34 13.51 -7.20
N MET A 86 1.41 13.35 -6.44
CA MET A 86 2.65 14.06 -6.70
C MET A 86 3.84 13.09 -6.68
N SER A 87 4.94 13.50 -7.29
CA SER A 87 6.18 12.75 -7.25
C SER A 87 7.16 13.46 -6.32
N VAL A 88 7.63 12.78 -5.29
CA VAL A 88 8.54 13.34 -4.30
C VAL A 88 9.75 12.43 -4.16
N GLU A 89 10.92 13.03 -4.04
CA GLU A 89 12.14 12.30 -3.72
C GLU A 89 12.10 11.82 -2.26
N VAL A 90 12.43 10.56 -2.05
CA VAL A 90 12.67 10.00 -0.71
C VAL A 90 14.18 9.97 -0.51
N ALA A 91 14.70 10.86 0.33
CA ALA A 91 16.13 11.09 0.47
C ALA A 91 16.90 9.81 0.88
N GLN A 92 16.34 8.98 1.74
CA GLN A 92 16.94 7.72 2.18
C GLN A 92 17.11 6.69 1.05
N ILE A 93 16.38 6.85 -0.05
CA ILE A 93 16.44 5.96 -1.22
C ILE A 93 17.19 6.63 -2.37
N GLY A 94 17.27 7.95 -2.38
CA GLY A 94 17.80 8.74 -3.51
C GLY A 94 16.96 8.58 -4.79
N SER A 95 15.67 8.33 -4.65
CA SER A 95 14.77 8.13 -5.79
C SER A 95 13.41 8.78 -5.58
N THR A 96 12.82 9.21 -6.70
CA THR A 96 11.48 9.79 -6.72
C THR A 96 10.41 8.70 -6.55
N ASN A 97 9.49 8.92 -5.63
CA ASN A 97 8.36 8.06 -5.34
C ASN A 97 7.05 8.79 -5.56
N ARG A 98 6.03 8.05 -5.98
CA ARG A 98 4.68 8.58 -6.17
C ARG A 98 3.97 8.61 -4.82
N CYS A 99 3.53 9.80 -4.43
CA CYS A 99 2.76 10.04 -3.21
C CYS A 99 1.30 10.34 -3.56
N GLU A 100 0.39 9.88 -2.72
CA GLU A 100 -1.02 10.26 -2.74
C GLU A 100 -1.22 11.42 -1.77
N VAL A 101 -1.82 12.52 -2.24
CA VAL A 101 -2.04 13.72 -1.43
C VAL A 101 -3.54 13.87 -1.19
N LEU A 102 -3.94 13.87 0.06
CA LEU A 102 -5.31 14.15 0.48
C LEU A 102 -5.51 15.66 0.50
N LEU A 103 -6.51 16.15 -0.25
CA LEU A 103 -6.79 17.56 -0.43
C LEU A 103 -8.02 18.01 0.37
N ALA A 104 -9.00 17.10 0.51
CA ALA A 104 -10.16 17.28 1.37
C ALA A 104 -10.66 15.91 1.83
N VAL A 105 -10.91 15.75 3.10
CA VAL A 105 -11.41 14.50 3.70
C VAL A 105 -12.54 14.87 4.65
N ASN A 106 -13.77 14.44 4.35
CA ASN A 106 -14.92 14.65 5.23
C ASN A 106 -15.21 13.46 6.13
N GLU A 107 -14.70 12.27 5.81
CA GLU A 107 -14.92 11.04 6.59
C GLU A 107 -13.84 9.98 6.36
N SER A 108 -14.04 8.79 6.96
CA SER A 108 -13.11 7.68 7.01
C SER A 108 -12.46 7.37 5.66
N THR A 109 -11.15 7.45 5.64
CA THR A 109 -10.35 7.12 4.47
C THR A 109 -10.35 5.61 4.20
N PRO A 110 -10.28 5.19 2.93
CA PRO A 110 -10.29 3.76 2.57
C PRO A 110 -8.97 3.03 2.89
N TYR A 111 -8.04 3.70 3.55
CA TYR A 111 -6.72 3.14 3.84
C TYR A 111 -6.77 2.19 5.05
N PRO A 112 -6.43 0.91 4.88
CA PRO A 112 -6.34 -0.03 5.99
C PRO A 112 -5.12 0.32 6.86
N MET A 113 -5.36 0.69 8.11
CA MET A 113 -4.31 1.04 9.05
C MET A 113 -3.80 -0.17 9.82
N ILE A 114 -2.48 -0.34 9.87
CA ILE A 114 -1.82 -1.31 10.76
C ILE A 114 -1.61 -0.66 12.13
N ARG A 115 -1.19 0.62 12.12
CA ARG A 115 -1.01 1.40 13.35
C ARG A 115 -1.13 2.89 13.04
N GLY A 116 -1.43 3.69 14.08
CA GLY A 116 -1.57 5.13 13.97
C GLY A 116 -2.80 5.58 13.18
N HIS A 117 -2.69 6.68 12.49
CA HIS A 117 -3.78 7.31 11.74
C HIS A 117 -3.29 7.89 10.41
N ILE A 118 -4.22 8.30 9.55
CA ILE A 118 -3.92 9.09 8.35
C ILE A 118 -3.66 10.54 8.79
N PRO A 119 -2.65 11.22 8.21
CA PRO A 119 -2.36 12.62 8.53
C PRO A 119 -3.60 13.49 8.48
N ASP A 120 -3.86 14.22 9.56
CA ASP A 120 -5.02 15.09 9.72
C ASP A 120 -4.63 16.40 10.40
N LYS A 121 -5.17 17.53 9.91
CA LYS A 121 -4.82 18.87 10.41
C LYS A 121 -5.10 19.04 11.90
N GLU A 122 -6.23 18.56 12.37
CA GLU A 122 -6.67 18.76 13.76
C GLU A 122 -5.85 17.89 14.70
N THR A 123 -5.71 16.60 14.36
CA THR A 123 -4.97 15.62 15.16
C THR A 123 -3.47 15.93 15.21
N ASP A 124 -2.90 16.36 14.10
CA ASP A 124 -1.46 16.57 13.95
C ASP A 124 -1.02 18.03 14.13
N ASN A 125 -1.97 18.94 14.44
CA ASN A 125 -1.69 20.37 14.62
C ASN A 125 -0.98 21.05 13.45
N GLY A 126 -1.23 20.58 12.21
CA GLY A 126 -0.63 21.10 11.00
C GLY A 126 0.87 20.85 10.85
N ARG A 127 1.45 19.91 11.63
CA ARG A 127 2.85 19.51 11.49
C ARG A 127 3.05 18.71 10.20
N ASN A 128 4.29 18.68 9.71
CA ASN A 128 4.65 17.83 8.57
C ASN A 128 4.51 16.35 8.96
N CYS A 129 3.44 15.70 8.49
CA CYS A 129 3.11 14.33 8.83
C CYS A 129 2.83 13.48 7.60
N VAL A 130 3.09 12.17 7.71
CA VAL A 130 2.92 11.20 6.63
C VAL A 130 2.43 9.86 7.16
N ALA A 131 1.63 9.16 6.37
CA ALA A 131 1.35 7.75 6.57
C ALA A 131 2.03 6.92 5.48
N LEU A 132 2.68 5.83 5.86
CA LEU A 132 3.52 5.00 5.00
C LEU A 132 2.99 3.57 4.90
N GLY A 133 3.07 2.99 3.71
CA GLY A 133 2.94 1.56 3.52
C GLY A 133 4.11 0.79 4.15
N ARG A 134 3.88 -0.47 4.52
CA ARG A 134 4.87 -1.33 5.22
C ARG A 134 6.25 -1.34 4.54
N ASP A 135 6.29 -1.41 3.22
CA ASP A 135 7.54 -1.45 2.46
C ASP A 135 8.31 -0.12 2.53
N LYS A 136 7.60 0.99 2.64
CA LYS A 136 8.21 2.32 2.79
C LYS A 136 8.71 2.56 4.20
N TYR A 137 8.13 1.89 5.18
CA TYR A 137 8.51 2.02 6.58
C TYR A 137 9.96 1.61 6.87
N ARG A 138 10.59 0.76 6.06
CA ARG A 138 12.03 0.39 6.18
C ARG A 138 13.00 1.55 5.97
N TYR A 139 12.56 2.68 5.43
CA TYR A 139 13.36 3.89 5.21
C TYR A 139 13.19 4.93 6.30
N VAL A 140 12.42 4.60 7.32
CA VAL A 140 12.16 5.45 8.47
C VAL A 140 13.36 5.41 9.42
N TYR A 141 13.67 6.55 10.00
CA TYR A 141 14.63 6.65 11.08
C TYR A 141 13.96 7.18 12.34
N ASN A 142 14.47 6.77 13.50
CA ASN A 142 13.95 7.21 14.79
C ASN A 142 14.78 8.34 15.36
N ARG A 143 14.11 9.37 15.86
CA ARG A 143 14.73 10.46 16.62
C ARG A 143 13.79 10.85 17.77
N ASP A 144 14.32 10.88 18.98
CA ASP A 144 13.60 11.25 20.21
C ASP A 144 12.31 10.43 20.43
N GLY A 145 12.33 9.13 20.07
CA GLY A 145 11.20 8.22 20.22
C GLY A 145 10.10 8.39 19.15
N LYS A 146 10.34 9.21 18.13
CA LYS A 146 9.45 9.40 16.99
C LYS A 146 10.09 8.92 15.71
N ASP A 147 9.25 8.48 14.80
CA ASP A 147 9.64 7.95 13.50
C ASP A 147 9.55 9.03 12.44
N TYR A 148 10.59 9.18 11.61
CA TYR A 148 10.67 10.21 10.57
C TYR A 148 11.10 9.63 9.22
N ILE A 149 10.69 10.32 8.17
CA ILE A 149 11.17 10.11 6.80
C ILE A 149 11.42 11.46 6.15
N THR A 150 12.43 11.57 5.28
CA THR A 150 12.69 12.80 4.54
C THR A 150 12.08 12.71 3.15
N LEU A 151 11.18 13.63 2.85
CA LEU A 151 10.51 13.76 1.55
C LEU A 151 10.93 15.09 0.92
N GLY A 152 11.60 15.01 -0.24
CA GLY A 152 12.29 16.16 -0.79
C GLY A 152 13.42 16.61 0.13
N GLN A 153 13.32 17.83 0.65
CA GLN A 153 14.30 18.39 1.59
C GLN A 153 13.76 18.51 3.03
N GLU A 154 12.55 18.02 3.28
CA GLU A 154 11.85 18.22 4.54
C GLU A 154 11.64 16.92 5.30
N GLU A 155 11.71 16.99 6.62
CA GLU A 155 11.39 15.88 7.51
C GLU A 155 9.88 15.80 7.78
N TYR A 156 9.35 14.58 7.71
CA TYR A 156 7.96 14.26 8.01
C TYR A 156 7.89 13.24 9.14
N GLU A 157 7.10 13.54 10.18
CA GLU A 157 6.80 12.59 11.24
C GLU A 157 5.87 11.49 10.70
N VAL A 158 6.21 10.23 10.93
CA VAL A 158 5.40 9.08 10.49
C VAL A 158 4.33 8.81 11.53
N VAL A 159 3.11 9.26 11.27
CA VAL A 159 1.97 9.14 12.19
C VAL A 159 1.14 7.88 11.96
N GLY A 160 1.34 7.21 10.82
CA GLY A 160 0.61 6.00 10.50
C GLY A 160 1.34 5.02 9.61
N VAL A 161 0.97 3.74 9.74
CA VAL A 161 1.42 2.67 8.84
C VAL A 161 0.23 1.99 8.20
N ILE A 162 0.23 1.99 6.87
CA ILE A 162 -0.82 1.43 6.02
C ILE A 162 -0.43 0.03 5.57
N GLY A 163 -1.37 -0.88 5.53
CA GLY A 163 -1.15 -2.21 4.97
C GLY A 163 -2.30 -3.16 5.21
N SER A 164 -2.32 -4.23 4.42
CA SER A 164 -3.30 -5.30 4.54
C SER A 164 -2.58 -6.62 4.79
N PRO A 165 -3.10 -7.52 5.63
CA PRO A 165 -2.51 -8.83 5.86
C PRO A 165 -2.63 -9.75 4.63
N VAL A 166 -3.54 -9.43 3.70
CA VAL A 166 -3.88 -10.30 2.55
C VAL A 166 -3.37 -9.78 1.22
N SER A 167 -2.88 -8.53 1.16
CA SER A 167 -2.49 -7.86 -0.07
C SER A 167 -1.31 -6.92 0.15
N ASP A 168 -0.43 -6.82 -0.85
CA ASP A 168 0.69 -5.87 -0.92
C ASP A 168 0.31 -4.53 -1.58
N TYR A 169 -0.95 -4.35 -1.98
CA TYR A 169 -1.42 -3.17 -2.71
C TYR A 169 -1.12 -1.86 -1.97
N TRP A 170 -1.21 -1.88 -0.63
CA TRP A 170 -1.02 -0.73 0.23
C TRP A 170 0.43 -0.52 0.68
N ASP A 171 1.29 -1.54 0.52
CA ASP A 171 2.63 -1.57 1.11
C ASP A 171 3.59 -0.52 0.53
N TYR A 172 3.32 -0.07 -0.68
CA TYR A 172 4.16 0.91 -1.39
C TYR A 172 3.62 2.34 -1.35
N LYS A 173 2.49 2.55 -0.67
CA LYS A 173 1.83 3.85 -0.60
C LYS A 173 2.59 4.84 0.29
N ILE A 174 2.57 6.10 -0.10
CA ILE A 174 2.96 7.25 0.72
C ILE A 174 1.75 8.18 0.66
N VAL A 175 1.14 8.47 1.81
CA VAL A 175 -0.08 9.29 1.90
C VAL A 175 0.23 10.53 2.72
N LEU A 176 0.02 11.67 2.10
CA LEU A 176 0.17 13.01 2.68
C LEU A 176 -1.21 13.67 2.78
N ASN A 177 -1.34 14.63 3.68
CA ASN A 177 -2.47 15.55 3.70
C ASN A 177 -1.95 16.95 3.39
N ILE A 178 -2.61 17.69 2.51
CA ILE A 178 -2.17 19.02 2.08
C ILE A 178 -2.06 20.00 3.26
N ASP A 179 -2.85 19.84 4.28
CA ASP A 179 -2.80 20.67 5.48
C ASP A 179 -1.66 20.32 6.45
N CYS A 180 -1.04 19.12 6.25
CA CYS A 180 0.09 18.58 7.00
C CYS A 180 1.35 18.48 6.11
N MET A 181 1.43 19.27 5.05
CA MET A 181 2.59 19.35 4.17
C MET A 181 3.36 20.64 4.39
N SER A 182 4.68 20.59 4.15
CA SER A 182 5.51 21.79 4.11
C SER A 182 5.16 22.66 2.90
N ASP A 183 5.37 23.97 3.02
CA ASP A 183 5.10 24.89 1.92
C ASP A 183 6.04 24.68 0.72
N SER A 184 7.17 24.02 0.92
CA SER A 184 8.12 23.66 -0.15
C SER A 184 7.58 22.55 -1.08
N LEU A 185 6.57 21.77 -0.63
CA LEU A 185 5.94 20.71 -1.42
C LEU A 185 4.52 21.06 -1.92
N LYS A 186 3.96 22.19 -1.46
CA LYS A 186 2.65 22.71 -1.93
C LYS A 186 2.80 23.49 -3.22
#